data_fe7b74bf0108aa6358d53ea980c3f44b
#
_entry.id   fe7b74bf0108aa6358d53ea980c3f44b
#
_cell.length_a   1.000
_cell.length_b   1.000
_cell.length_c   1.000
_cell.angle_alpha   90.00
_cell.angle_beta   90.00
_cell.angle_gamma   90.00
#
_symmetry.space_group_name_H-M   'P 1'
#
loop_
_entity.id
_entity.type
_entity.pdbx_description
1 polymer ?
#
loop_
_entity_poly.entity_id
_entity_poly.type
_entity_poly.pdbx_seq_one_letter_code
_entity_poly.pdbx_strand_id
1 'polypeptide(L)'
;VGNFETAMDEFISHLLNEQGYKGLIERKILLMSDDEEAISIIENKLFQASKLYPDQILNMLSEFYFKQQKYNLSIQAKKDWTAKGNKDFNDWIKFANDLRNERQYQSAMDAYYFVLSHKINSRLTERALLGLGRTFDDQITTPTNKYLIPYFYDNNTFFKDPFQVFSSISSKHLESSLSLYDSLLVSLKKSSFLSEAYYR
;
A
#
# COMPACT_ATOMS: atom_id res chain seq x y z
N VAL A 1 -17.37 -25.02 16.37
CA VAL A 1 -16.33 -24.13 16.92
C VAL A 1 -15.01 -24.64 16.40
N GLY A 2 -14.37 -23.89 15.50
CA GLY A 2 -13.09 -24.28 14.94
C GLY A 2 -11.99 -24.22 16.01
N ASN A 3 -11.07 -25.19 15.99
CA ASN A 3 -9.90 -25.14 16.86
C ASN A 3 -8.82 -24.24 16.23
N PHE A 4 -9.06 -22.93 16.25
CA PHE A 4 -8.19 -21.92 15.62
C PHE A 4 -6.79 -21.89 16.24
N GLU A 5 -6.67 -22.17 17.55
CA GLU A 5 -5.35 -22.20 18.19
C GLU A 5 -4.47 -23.32 17.65
N THR A 6 -4.99 -24.53 17.59
CA THR A 6 -4.24 -25.69 17.04
C THR A 6 -3.91 -25.48 15.58
N ALA A 7 -4.87 -24.96 14.78
CA ALA A 7 -4.64 -24.67 13.37
C ALA A 7 -3.51 -23.63 13.20
N MET A 8 -3.47 -22.59 14.03
CA MET A 8 -2.41 -21.60 13.98
C MET A 8 -1.04 -22.14 14.38
N ASP A 9 -0.99 -23.03 15.38
CA ASP A 9 0.27 -23.68 15.79
C ASP A 9 0.83 -24.55 14.63
N GLU A 10 -0.03 -25.29 13.94
CA GLU A 10 0.36 -26.06 12.75
C GLU A 10 0.80 -25.11 11.60
N PHE A 11 0.05 -24.06 11.30
CA PHE A 11 0.42 -23.11 10.25
C PHE A 11 1.76 -22.42 10.52
N ILE A 12 2.01 -21.99 11.76
CA ILE A 12 3.32 -21.41 12.12
C ILE A 12 4.42 -22.44 11.99
N SER A 13 4.22 -23.68 12.41
CA SER A 13 5.18 -24.75 12.23
C SER A 13 5.53 -24.97 10.76
N HIS A 14 4.53 -24.99 9.86
CA HIS A 14 4.74 -25.12 8.42
C HIS A 14 5.44 -23.89 7.82
N LEU A 15 5.10 -22.68 8.23
CA LEU A 15 5.79 -21.44 7.78
C LEU A 15 7.29 -21.47 8.10
N LEU A 16 7.66 -22.09 9.22
CA LEU A 16 9.04 -22.18 9.67
C LEU A 16 9.83 -23.28 8.97
N ASN A 17 9.19 -24.41 8.63
CA ASN A 17 9.87 -25.60 8.18
C ASN A 17 9.72 -25.89 6.68
N GLU A 18 8.66 -25.40 6.02
CA GLU A 18 8.29 -25.78 4.66
C GLU A 18 8.17 -24.60 3.71
N GLN A 19 9.28 -24.09 3.21
CA GLN A 19 9.29 -22.94 2.29
C GLN A 19 8.45 -23.14 1.02
N GLY A 20 8.32 -24.37 0.52
CA GLY A 20 7.56 -24.68 -0.70
C GLY A 20 6.05 -24.42 -0.60
N TYR A 21 5.48 -24.41 0.58
CA TYR A 21 4.05 -24.19 0.84
C TYR A 21 3.74 -22.83 1.49
N LYS A 22 4.74 -21.98 1.67
CA LYS A 22 4.62 -20.71 2.39
C LYS A 22 3.41 -19.89 1.92
N GLY A 23 3.31 -19.58 0.62
CA GLY A 23 2.22 -18.78 0.08
C GLY A 23 0.83 -19.40 0.26
N LEU A 24 0.72 -20.73 0.28
CA LEU A 24 -0.53 -21.43 0.55
C LEU A 24 -0.94 -21.26 2.03
N ILE A 25 0.01 -21.39 2.94
CA ILE A 25 -0.22 -21.24 4.38
C ILE A 25 -0.60 -19.79 4.71
N GLU A 26 0.14 -18.82 4.19
CA GLU A 26 -0.15 -17.39 4.35
C GLU A 26 -1.59 -17.09 3.90
N ARG A 27 -1.99 -17.59 2.74
CA ARG A 27 -3.37 -17.43 2.25
C ARG A 27 -4.41 -18.08 3.17
N LYS A 28 -4.14 -19.26 3.72
CA LYS A 28 -5.06 -19.94 4.65
C LYS A 28 -5.23 -19.14 5.94
N ILE A 29 -4.15 -18.59 6.50
CA ILE A 29 -4.20 -17.72 7.68
C ILE A 29 -5.05 -16.48 7.39
N LEU A 30 -4.84 -15.85 6.22
CA LEU A 30 -5.64 -14.69 5.83
C LEU A 30 -7.12 -15.05 5.63
N LEU A 31 -7.44 -16.18 5.02
CA LEU A 31 -8.84 -16.64 4.88
C LEU A 31 -9.47 -16.94 6.24
N MET A 32 -8.74 -17.57 7.16
CA MET A 32 -9.23 -17.84 8.51
C MET A 32 -9.55 -16.56 9.28
N SER A 33 -8.87 -15.45 8.99
CA SER A 33 -9.12 -14.14 9.61
C SER A 33 -10.40 -13.44 9.13
N ASP A 34 -11.21 -14.08 8.27
CA ASP A 34 -12.57 -13.65 7.95
C ASP A 34 -13.56 -14.00 9.06
N ASP A 35 -13.17 -14.92 9.96
CA ASP A 35 -13.93 -15.28 11.16
C ASP A 35 -13.49 -14.37 12.32
N GLU A 36 -14.45 -13.62 12.88
CA GLU A 36 -14.18 -12.67 13.97
C GLU A 36 -13.59 -13.34 15.22
N GLU A 37 -14.00 -14.58 15.51
CA GLU A 37 -13.47 -15.35 16.67
C GLU A 37 -11.99 -15.71 16.46
N ALA A 38 -11.54 -15.87 15.24
CA ALA A 38 -10.16 -16.22 14.91
C ALA A 38 -9.19 -15.03 14.98
N ILE A 39 -9.66 -13.79 14.77
CA ILE A 39 -8.80 -12.60 14.61
C ILE A 39 -7.85 -12.44 15.80
N SER A 40 -8.38 -12.48 17.03
CA SER A 40 -7.57 -12.28 18.25
C SER A 40 -6.55 -13.40 18.46
N ILE A 41 -6.91 -14.63 18.10
CA ILE A 41 -6.04 -15.80 18.19
C ILE A 41 -4.90 -15.69 17.19
N ILE A 42 -5.22 -15.35 15.92
CA ILE A 42 -4.24 -15.17 14.85
C ILE A 42 -3.26 -14.05 15.21
N GLU A 43 -3.77 -12.90 15.65
CA GLU A 43 -2.94 -11.76 16.05
C GLU A 43 -1.96 -12.15 17.15
N ASN A 44 -2.44 -12.77 18.21
CA ASN A 44 -1.59 -13.17 19.34
C ASN A 44 -0.53 -14.20 18.91
N LYS A 45 -0.92 -15.25 18.18
CA LYS A 45 -0.02 -16.31 17.73
C LYS A 45 1.06 -15.77 16.78
N LEU A 46 0.68 -14.95 15.79
CA LEU A 46 1.64 -14.32 14.87
C LEU A 46 2.58 -13.33 15.60
N PHE A 47 2.03 -12.55 16.55
CA PHE A 47 2.84 -11.61 17.33
C PHE A 47 3.85 -12.34 18.23
N GLN A 48 3.47 -13.44 18.89
CA GLN A 48 4.40 -14.22 19.68
C GLN A 48 5.46 -14.90 18.80
N ALA A 49 5.05 -15.49 17.68
CA ALA A 49 5.96 -16.14 16.74
C ALA A 49 6.95 -15.12 16.11
N SER A 50 6.52 -13.88 15.84
CA SER A 50 7.37 -12.84 15.27
C SER A 50 8.53 -12.41 16.19
N LYS A 51 8.39 -12.57 17.50
CA LYS A 51 9.47 -12.31 18.46
C LYS A 51 10.57 -13.37 18.39
N LEU A 52 10.19 -14.61 18.11
CA LEU A 52 11.11 -15.74 18.07
C LEU A 52 11.70 -15.92 16.66
N TYR A 53 10.90 -15.71 15.62
CA TYR A 53 11.22 -15.96 14.22
C TYR A 53 10.88 -14.74 13.34
N PRO A 54 11.51 -13.58 13.60
CA PRO A 54 11.14 -12.32 12.92
C PRO A 54 11.27 -12.40 11.40
N ASP A 55 12.31 -13.08 10.88
CA ASP A 55 12.57 -13.14 9.44
C ASP A 55 11.48 -13.87 8.65
N GLN A 56 10.86 -14.88 9.26
CA GLN A 56 9.82 -15.68 8.61
C GLN A 56 8.42 -15.13 8.83
N ILE A 57 8.16 -14.52 9.98
CA ILE A 57 6.80 -14.22 10.45
C ILE A 57 6.41 -12.75 10.29
N LEU A 58 7.35 -11.79 10.38
CA LEU A 58 7.00 -10.36 10.35
C LEU A 58 6.29 -9.93 9.06
N ASN A 59 6.65 -10.52 7.91
CA ASN A 59 5.93 -10.20 6.67
C ASN A 59 4.49 -10.69 6.72
N MET A 60 4.26 -11.91 7.21
CA MET A 60 2.90 -12.45 7.39
C MET A 60 2.09 -11.61 8.38
N LEU A 61 2.70 -11.17 9.48
CA LEU A 61 2.06 -10.29 10.46
C LEU A 61 1.69 -8.94 9.82
N SER A 62 2.54 -8.39 8.94
CA SER A 62 2.25 -7.17 8.17
C SER A 62 1.03 -7.37 7.27
N GLU A 63 0.95 -8.46 6.52
CA GLU A 63 -0.18 -8.77 5.64
C GLU A 63 -1.48 -8.99 6.42
N PHE A 64 -1.40 -9.67 7.57
CA PHE A 64 -2.53 -9.82 8.48
C PHE A 64 -3.04 -8.46 8.96
N TYR A 65 -2.16 -7.59 9.47
CA TYR A 65 -2.55 -6.25 9.90
C TYR A 65 -3.12 -5.41 8.75
N PHE A 66 -2.58 -5.55 7.54
CA PHE A 66 -3.13 -4.88 6.36
C PHE A 66 -4.58 -5.32 6.10
N LYS A 67 -4.83 -6.63 6.10
CA LYS A 67 -6.18 -7.17 5.92
C LYS A 67 -7.16 -6.71 7.01
N GLN A 68 -6.69 -6.59 8.25
CA GLN A 68 -7.48 -6.06 9.37
C GLN A 68 -7.58 -4.52 9.39
N GLN A 69 -7.13 -3.84 8.32
CA GLN A 69 -7.12 -2.38 8.19
C GLN A 69 -6.32 -1.66 9.30
N LYS A 70 -5.44 -2.38 10.00
CA LYS A 70 -4.51 -1.84 11.00
C LYS A 70 -3.23 -1.36 10.30
N TYR A 71 -3.37 -0.39 9.38
CA TYR A 71 -2.29 -0.01 8.43
C TYR A 71 -1.01 0.46 9.11
N ASN A 72 -1.10 1.19 10.23
CA ASN A 72 0.08 1.63 10.96
C ASN A 72 0.89 0.45 11.53
N LEU A 73 0.21 -0.57 12.07
CA LEU A 73 0.86 -1.79 12.56
C LEU A 73 1.44 -2.60 11.41
N SER A 74 0.74 -2.65 10.28
CA SER A 74 1.22 -3.30 9.07
C SER A 74 2.53 -2.70 8.58
N ILE A 75 2.60 -1.36 8.46
CA ILE A 75 3.81 -0.64 8.06
C ILE A 75 4.96 -0.90 9.05
N GLN A 76 4.68 -0.87 10.36
CA GLN A 76 5.70 -1.11 11.37
C GLN A 76 6.27 -2.52 11.28
N ALA A 77 5.41 -3.54 11.20
CA ALA A 77 5.85 -4.93 11.04
C ALA A 77 6.70 -5.13 9.77
N LYS A 78 6.33 -4.45 8.66
CA LYS A 78 7.10 -4.51 7.41
C LYS A 78 8.45 -3.79 7.52
N LYS A 79 8.53 -2.67 8.24
CA LYS A 79 9.80 -1.99 8.54
C LYS A 79 10.70 -2.87 9.39
N ASP A 80 10.15 -3.50 10.42
CA ASP A 80 10.89 -4.41 11.31
C ASP A 80 11.43 -5.62 10.53
N TRP A 81 10.62 -6.17 9.59
CA TRP A 81 11.06 -7.24 8.70
C TRP A 81 12.23 -6.81 7.81
N THR A 82 12.17 -5.58 7.26
CA THR A 82 13.26 -5.03 6.43
C THR A 82 14.53 -4.81 7.26
N ALA A 83 14.41 -4.37 8.51
CA ALA A 83 15.54 -4.18 9.43
C ALA A 83 16.27 -5.50 9.74
N LYS A 84 15.61 -6.66 9.58
CA LYS A 84 16.24 -7.99 9.70
C LYS A 84 17.04 -8.42 8.46
N GLY A 85 17.16 -7.57 7.46
CA GLY A 85 17.93 -7.83 6.24
C GLY A 85 17.11 -8.13 4.99
N ASN A 86 15.80 -8.22 5.11
CA ASN A 86 14.88 -8.48 4.00
C ASN A 86 14.64 -7.20 3.18
N LYS A 87 15.38 -7.02 2.09
CA LYS A 87 15.39 -5.80 1.27
C LYS A 87 14.66 -5.98 -0.05
N ASP A 88 13.47 -6.57 -0.05
CA ASP A 88 12.62 -6.58 -1.24
C ASP A 88 11.83 -5.28 -1.39
N PHE A 89 12.48 -4.30 -2.04
CA PHE A 89 11.85 -3.01 -2.31
C PHE A 89 10.81 -3.05 -3.45
N ASN A 90 10.75 -4.12 -4.27
CA ASN A 90 9.63 -4.32 -5.18
C ASN A 90 8.34 -4.64 -4.42
N ASP A 91 8.45 -5.48 -3.40
CA ASP A 91 7.33 -5.79 -2.51
C ASP A 91 6.88 -4.56 -1.70
N TRP A 92 7.82 -3.72 -1.26
CA TRP A 92 7.50 -2.43 -0.66
C TRP A 92 6.71 -1.49 -1.59
N ILE A 93 7.08 -1.39 -2.87
CA ILE A 93 6.36 -0.57 -3.85
C ILE A 93 4.97 -1.14 -4.09
N LYS A 94 4.82 -2.48 -4.16
CA LYS A 94 3.52 -3.13 -4.25
C LYS A 94 2.66 -2.77 -3.04
N PHE A 95 3.19 -2.93 -1.83
CA PHE A 95 2.52 -2.60 -0.58
C PHE A 95 2.08 -1.12 -0.52
N ALA A 96 2.93 -0.19 -0.96
CA ALA A 96 2.57 1.22 -1.05
C ALA A 96 1.44 1.49 -2.05
N ASN A 97 1.44 0.79 -3.21
CA ASN A 97 0.34 0.85 -4.16
C ASN A 97 -0.97 0.29 -3.56
N ASP A 98 -0.90 -0.80 -2.80
CA ASP A 98 -2.07 -1.40 -2.15
C ASP A 98 -2.66 -0.44 -1.10
N LEU A 99 -1.81 0.22 -0.28
CA LEU A 99 -2.23 1.28 0.63
C LEU A 99 -2.92 2.45 -0.11
N ARG A 100 -2.38 2.86 -1.27
CA ARG A 100 -2.99 3.91 -2.11
C ARG A 100 -4.36 3.48 -2.62
N ASN A 101 -4.50 2.23 -3.09
CA ASN A 101 -5.76 1.68 -3.58
C ASN A 101 -6.82 1.64 -2.47
N GLU A 102 -6.41 1.36 -1.22
CA GLU A 102 -7.25 1.45 -0.02
C GLU A 102 -7.48 2.91 0.44
N ARG A 103 -7.03 3.90 -0.33
CA ARG A 103 -7.12 5.34 -0.03
C ARG A 103 -6.43 5.76 1.27
N GLN A 104 -5.48 4.97 1.72
CA GLN A 104 -4.62 5.28 2.87
C GLN A 104 -3.42 6.12 2.41
N TYR A 105 -3.71 7.31 1.88
CA TYR A 105 -2.73 8.12 1.14
C TYR A 105 -1.51 8.51 1.97
N GLN A 106 -1.70 8.89 3.25
CA GLN A 106 -0.57 9.21 4.11
C GLN A 106 0.33 7.98 4.33
N SER A 107 -0.27 6.84 4.62
CA SER A 107 0.44 5.56 4.80
C SER A 107 1.15 5.12 3.52
N ALA A 108 0.54 5.33 2.36
CA ALA A 108 1.16 5.06 1.06
C ALA A 108 2.38 5.96 0.82
N MET A 109 2.27 7.26 1.10
CA MET A 109 3.39 8.19 1.00
C MET A 109 4.53 7.78 1.93
N ASP A 110 4.24 7.43 3.18
CA ASP A 110 5.25 6.99 4.15
C ASP A 110 5.98 5.72 3.67
N ALA A 111 5.27 4.80 3.02
CA ALA A 111 5.86 3.60 2.45
C ALA A 111 6.76 3.92 1.23
N TYR A 112 6.35 4.82 0.33
CA TYR A 112 7.22 5.26 -0.77
C TYR A 112 8.45 6.02 -0.28
N TYR A 113 8.31 6.93 0.70
CA TYR A 113 9.45 7.63 1.30
C TYR A 113 10.41 6.68 1.99
N PHE A 114 9.89 5.64 2.65
CA PHE A 114 10.72 4.60 3.23
C PHE A 114 11.58 3.91 2.15
N VAL A 115 11.00 3.56 1.01
CA VAL A 115 11.75 2.99 -0.13
C VAL A 115 12.83 3.97 -0.61
N LEU A 116 12.47 5.24 -0.81
CA LEU A 116 13.39 6.29 -1.31
C LEU A 116 14.52 6.62 -0.33
N SER A 117 14.33 6.39 0.98
CA SER A 117 15.37 6.61 1.99
C SER A 117 16.51 5.59 1.94
N HIS A 118 16.34 4.50 1.18
CA HIS A 118 17.33 3.46 1.02
C HIS A 118 18.13 3.63 -0.28
N LYS A 119 19.34 3.07 -0.33
CA LYS A 119 20.13 2.99 -1.57
C LYS A 119 19.53 1.93 -2.48
N ILE A 120 18.65 2.35 -3.38
CA ILE A 120 17.98 1.51 -4.36
C ILE A 120 18.45 1.85 -5.78
N ASN A 121 18.15 0.98 -6.76
CA ASN A 121 18.46 1.26 -8.16
C ASN A 121 17.50 2.32 -8.76
N SER A 122 17.91 2.92 -9.89
CA SER A 122 17.13 3.97 -10.56
C SER A 122 15.69 3.55 -10.89
N ARG A 123 15.48 2.31 -11.33
CA ARG A 123 14.14 1.81 -11.69
C ARG A 123 13.18 1.78 -10.50
N LEU A 124 13.66 1.40 -9.32
CA LEU A 124 12.86 1.42 -8.09
C LEU A 124 12.59 2.85 -7.63
N THR A 125 13.60 3.73 -7.74
CA THR A 125 13.44 5.17 -7.46
C THR A 125 12.35 5.77 -8.34
N GLU A 126 12.39 5.52 -9.65
CA GLU A 126 11.38 5.98 -10.61
C GLU A 126 9.97 5.51 -10.23
N ARG A 127 9.83 4.21 -9.92
CA ARG A 127 8.53 3.63 -9.53
C ARG A 127 8.00 4.23 -8.24
N ALA A 128 8.86 4.49 -7.26
CA ALA A 128 8.46 5.09 -6.00
C ALA A 128 8.03 6.56 -6.17
N LEU A 129 8.79 7.34 -6.95
CA LEU A 129 8.44 8.74 -7.26
C LEU A 129 7.14 8.83 -8.07
N LEU A 130 6.96 7.96 -9.07
CA LEU A 130 5.71 7.90 -9.84
C LEU A 130 4.52 7.51 -8.93
N GLY A 131 4.72 6.56 -8.00
CA GLY A 131 3.73 6.19 -7.01
C GLY A 131 3.33 7.36 -6.09
N LEU A 132 4.30 8.17 -5.66
CA LEU A 132 4.04 9.39 -4.89
C LEU A 132 3.22 10.40 -5.71
N GLY A 133 3.61 10.68 -6.96
CA GLY A 133 2.87 11.57 -7.84
C GLY A 133 1.41 11.13 -7.99
N ARG A 134 1.19 9.85 -8.30
CA ARG A 134 -0.16 9.27 -8.38
C ARG A 134 -0.93 9.39 -7.07
N THR A 135 -0.25 9.28 -5.91
CA THR A 135 -0.90 9.42 -4.61
C THR A 135 -1.40 10.84 -4.36
N PHE A 136 -0.66 11.86 -4.83
CA PHE A 136 -1.15 13.23 -4.79
C PHE A 136 -2.30 13.47 -5.79
N ASP A 137 -2.20 12.93 -7.01
CA ASP A 137 -3.26 13.02 -8.02
C ASP A 137 -4.58 12.42 -7.51
N ASP A 138 -4.54 11.24 -6.88
CA ASP A 138 -5.73 10.59 -6.34
C ASP A 138 -6.42 11.43 -5.26
N GLN A 139 -5.67 12.25 -4.53
CA GLN A 139 -6.22 13.19 -3.55
C GLN A 139 -6.86 14.43 -4.20
N ILE A 140 -6.38 14.82 -5.38
CA ILE A 140 -6.96 15.93 -6.16
C ILE A 140 -8.29 15.52 -6.79
N THR A 141 -8.34 14.32 -7.40
CA THR A 141 -9.47 13.87 -8.22
C THR A 141 -10.62 13.25 -7.43
N THR A 142 -10.37 12.77 -6.21
CA THR A 142 -11.39 12.04 -5.42
C THR A 142 -12.67 12.84 -5.13
N PRO A 143 -12.65 14.15 -4.84
CA PRO A 143 -13.87 14.94 -4.65
C PRO A 143 -14.68 15.11 -5.95
N THR A 144 -14.00 15.22 -7.09
CA THR A 144 -14.62 15.55 -8.39
C THR A 144 -15.46 14.39 -8.96
N ASN A 145 -15.03 13.16 -8.80
CA ASN A 145 -15.73 12.02 -9.36
C ASN A 145 -17.13 11.78 -8.76
N LYS A 146 -17.38 12.23 -7.54
CA LYS A 146 -18.72 12.10 -6.92
C LYS A 146 -19.76 13.07 -7.47
N TYR A 147 -19.32 14.14 -8.11
CA TYR A 147 -20.22 15.21 -8.59
C TYR A 147 -20.39 15.21 -10.12
N LEU A 148 -19.54 14.52 -10.86
CA LEU A 148 -19.66 14.46 -12.32
C LEU A 148 -20.92 13.70 -12.77
N ILE A 149 -21.30 12.62 -12.10
CA ILE A 149 -22.46 11.82 -12.48
C ILE A 149 -23.78 12.61 -12.36
N PRO A 150 -24.08 13.30 -11.23
CA PRO A 150 -25.26 14.17 -11.16
C PRO A 150 -25.24 15.29 -12.20
N TYR A 151 -24.07 15.87 -12.49
CA TYR A 151 -23.94 16.94 -13.48
C TYR A 151 -24.28 16.50 -14.90
N PHE A 152 -23.97 15.28 -15.27
CA PHE A 152 -24.31 14.74 -16.60
C PHE A 152 -25.79 14.39 -16.74
N TYR A 153 -26.45 14.03 -15.65
CA TYR A 153 -27.81 13.51 -15.66
C TYR A 153 -28.87 14.50 -15.22
N ASP A 154 -28.50 15.58 -14.49
CA ASP A 154 -29.43 16.61 -14.01
C ASP A 154 -29.39 17.86 -14.89
N ASN A 155 -30.29 17.98 -15.81
CA ASN A 155 -30.73 19.23 -16.48
C ASN A 155 -29.62 20.14 -17.04
N ASN A 156 -28.60 19.61 -17.65
CA ASN A 156 -27.50 20.40 -18.27
C ASN A 156 -26.77 21.37 -17.32
N THR A 157 -26.82 21.15 -16.03
CA THR A 157 -26.12 22.00 -15.04
C THR A 157 -24.59 21.97 -15.20
N PHE A 158 -24.06 20.94 -15.84
CA PHE A 158 -22.65 20.87 -16.22
C PHE A 158 -22.18 22.10 -17.01
N PHE A 159 -23.00 22.64 -17.89
CA PHE A 159 -22.67 23.84 -18.69
C PHE A 159 -22.93 25.14 -17.95
N LYS A 160 -23.64 25.13 -16.84
CA LYS A 160 -23.96 26.36 -16.08
C LYS A 160 -22.85 26.75 -15.11
N ASP A 161 -22.13 25.76 -14.54
CA ASP A 161 -21.02 26.02 -13.62
C ASP A 161 -19.95 24.92 -13.68
N PRO A 162 -19.24 24.81 -14.82
CA PRO A 162 -18.21 23.77 -14.98
C PRO A 162 -17.01 23.96 -14.05
N PHE A 163 -16.85 25.13 -13.44
CA PHE A 163 -15.71 25.48 -12.59
C PHE A 163 -15.91 25.14 -11.12
N GLN A 164 -17.13 24.93 -10.64
CA GLN A 164 -17.37 24.50 -9.26
C GLN A 164 -16.76 23.11 -8.98
N VAL A 165 -16.63 22.30 -9.99
CA VAL A 165 -16.01 20.98 -9.88
C VAL A 165 -14.55 21.07 -9.44
N PHE A 166 -13.87 22.18 -9.75
CA PHE A 166 -12.45 22.41 -9.47
C PHE A 166 -12.20 23.28 -8.23
N SER A 167 -13.23 23.90 -7.67
CA SER A 167 -13.10 24.80 -6.51
C SER A 167 -12.64 24.12 -5.21
N SER A 168 -12.68 22.78 -5.16
CA SER A 168 -12.24 21.97 -4.01
C SER A 168 -10.85 21.35 -4.16
N ILE A 169 -10.12 21.66 -5.24
CA ILE A 169 -8.76 21.14 -5.44
C ILE A 169 -7.82 21.82 -4.45
N SER A 170 -7.17 21.04 -3.61
CA SER A 170 -6.08 21.52 -2.77
C SER A 170 -4.89 21.92 -3.64
N SER A 171 -4.60 23.21 -3.73
CA SER A 171 -3.43 23.73 -4.45
C SER A 171 -2.14 23.03 -4.01
N LYS A 172 -2.02 22.72 -2.73
CA LYS A 172 -0.86 22.04 -2.15
C LYS A 172 -0.64 20.64 -2.76
N HIS A 173 -1.67 19.85 -2.96
CA HIS A 173 -1.52 18.52 -3.56
C HIS A 173 -1.19 18.62 -5.05
N LEU A 174 -1.80 19.58 -5.76
CA LEU A 174 -1.48 19.83 -7.16
C LEU A 174 -0.02 20.26 -7.34
N GLU A 175 0.46 21.23 -6.55
CA GLU A 175 1.85 21.68 -6.59
C GLU A 175 2.84 20.56 -6.27
N SER A 176 2.52 19.72 -5.28
CA SER A 176 3.36 18.57 -4.92
C SER A 176 3.40 17.52 -6.02
N SER A 177 2.28 17.24 -6.67
CA SER A 177 2.19 16.32 -7.80
C SER A 177 3.02 16.81 -8.97
N LEU A 178 2.82 18.07 -9.40
CA LEU A 178 3.57 18.70 -10.50
C LEU A 178 5.07 18.70 -10.23
N SER A 179 5.50 19.10 -9.03
CA SER A 179 6.91 19.11 -8.63
C SER A 179 7.58 17.73 -8.74
N LEU A 180 6.84 16.66 -8.39
CA LEU A 180 7.35 15.29 -8.51
C LEU A 180 7.47 14.87 -9.97
N TYR A 181 6.48 15.16 -10.81
CA TYR A 181 6.56 14.82 -12.23
C TYR A 181 7.64 15.64 -12.94
N ASP A 182 7.80 16.91 -12.64
CA ASP A 182 8.91 17.73 -13.15
C ASP A 182 10.26 17.14 -12.73
N SER A 183 10.41 16.70 -11.50
CA SER A 183 11.63 16.04 -11.02
C SER A 183 11.91 14.74 -11.77
N LEU A 184 10.87 13.95 -12.08
CA LEU A 184 10.97 12.76 -12.91
C LEU A 184 11.42 13.08 -14.34
N LEU A 185 10.83 14.10 -14.97
CA LEU A 185 11.16 14.51 -16.34
C LEU A 185 12.60 15.00 -16.46
N VAL A 186 13.10 15.73 -15.48
CA VAL A 186 14.47 16.25 -15.46
C VAL A 186 15.50 15.15 -15.16
N SER A 187 15.21 14.29 -14.16
CA SER A 187 16.17 13.34 -13.65
C SER A 187 16.29 12.07 -14.48
N LEU A 188 15.26 11.70 -15.24
CA LEU A 188 15.07 10.35 -15.79
C LEU A 188 14.89 10.33 -17.31
N LYS A 189 15.72 11.04 -18.04
CA LYS A 189 15.65 11.24 -19.52
C LYS A 189 15.52 9.97 -20.37
N LYS A 190 15.69 8.78 -19.82
CA LYS A 190 15.58 7.48 -20.51
C LYS A 190 14.62 6.50 -19.83
N SER A 191 13.78 6.98 -18.94
CA SER A 191 12.85 6.12 -18.20
C SER A 191 11.67 5.67 -19.08
N SER A 192 11.25 4.41 -18.90
CA SER A 192 10.01 3.89 -19.50
C SER A 192 8.74 4.56 -18.93
N PHE A 193 8.85 5.30 -17.85
CA PHE A 193 7.76 6.01 -17.19
C PHE A 193 7.61 7.47 -17.64
N LEU A 194 8.49 7.98 -18.51
CA LEU A 194 8.44 9.37 -18.99
C LEU A 194 7.11 9.68 -19.69
N SER A 195 6.59 8.77 -20.50
CA SER A 195 5.31 8.97 -21.18
C SER A 195 4.16 9.21 -20.21
N GLU A 196 4.14 8.51 -19.09
CA GLU A 196 3.13 8.71 -18.05
C GLU A 196 3.36 10.04 -17.32
N ALA A 197 4.60 10.38 -16.96
CA ALA A 197 4.92 11.65 -16.31
C ALA A 197 4.55 12.86 -17.17
N TYR A 198 4.70 12.77 -18.51
CA TYR A 198 4.24 13.82 -19.44
C TYR A 198 2.73 13.92 -19.58
N TYR A 199 2.03 12.79 -19.41
CA TYR A 199 0.58 12.76 -19.56
C TYR A 199 -0.14 13.32 -18.32
N ARG A 200 0.46 13.18 -17.14
CA ARG A 200 -0.10 13.63 -15.85
C ARG A 200 0.11 15.11 -15.63
#